data_f388986723bce7bf248fb43c9952f08a
#
_entry.id   f388986723bce7bf248fb43c9952f08a
#
_cell.length_a   1.000
_cell.length_b   1.000
_cell.length_c   1.000
_cell.angle_alpha   90.00
_cell.angle_beta   90.00
_cell.angle_gamma   90.00
#
_symmetry.space_group_name_H-M   'P 1'
#
loop_
_entity.id
_entity.type
_entity.pdbx_description
1 polymer ?
#
loop_
_entity_poly.entity_id
_entity_poly.type
_entity_poly.pdbx_seq_one_letter_code
_entity_poly.pdbx_strand_id
1 'polypeptide(L)'
;MSRPRQAFVCFIVLAAVASLAPIGVATAADRTNVPLKNWGGFSEFRDAVYDDLERLVTAGLADRVLLNTRPLSRVEAARIVARAIEKIRNDDAGGLNARRDLEPVLDRLMEELKVELTSLGVRTSEGRTAPGFFAFTPIDRAQAFGAYANHQFSLVNSQGRTFKRGVNGGLTFESRAQLGDFLSLYLQPELLENEDYGAARLATGYAKLTLFNVELLVGRDSLVWGPGYHNGLLLTNNAAPLDQIRIGAAEPFLLPWVGQWVGPMKVLMFLAQLEERRDHAYTKLTGMRLTFAPATFLELGASRTVLFDGLGPNLPLKKYPEAILNPGFGDVRTHPEERTDSLTGLDADIRLRNVDRYFFPSRDLRLYGEFYWDDTCGECGPSSGVGHWFASNLLPKGSTTGGVGGVHLLELFGQDWLDARFEYARTSPISLNHDQFTSGYWTRGHVISDFIGTHGRDYFARLAARFTPNLMVGLDVDRAVVGSTVEGFPGPQEKRLGGGMDVSYRFWGRYALFAQYLISDVKNRQFRPGDDGIDHLVRFELTRSFR
;
A
#
# COMPACT_ATOMS: atom_id res chain seq x y z
N MET A 1 14.97 4.38 38.67
CA MET A 1 13.70 4.99 39.13
C MET A 1 13.04 5.81 38.00
N SER A 2 12.86 5.26 36.79
CA SER A 2 12.29 5.98 35.62
C SER A 2 11.01 5.35 35.02
N ARG A 3 10.58 4.19 35.50
CA ARG A 3 9.43 3.46 34.92
C ARG A 3 8.03 4.09 35.05
N PRO A 4 7.65 4.83 36.14
CA PRO A 4 6.29 5.37 36.24
C PRO A 4 6.04 6.62 35.36
N ARG A 5 7.08 7.35 34.94
CA ARG A 5 6.90 8.56 34.11
C ARG A 5 6.47 8.26 32.66
N GLN A 6 6.93 7.17 32.09
CA GLN A 6 6.67 6.83 30.68
C GLN A 6 5.25 6.30 30.44
N ALA A 7 4.73 5.45 31.34
CA ALA A 7 3.32 5.04 31.30
C ALA A 7 2.37 6.22 31.46
N PHE A 8 2.78 7.24 32.24
CA PHE A 8 2.00 8.44 32.46
C PHE A 8 1.96 9.37 31.23
N VAL A 9 3.06 9.49 30.49
CA VAL A 9 3.12 10.27 29.24
C VAL A 9 2.24 9.64 28.16
N CYS A 10 2.30 8.32 27.95
CA CYS A 10 1.41 7.64 27.01
C CYS A 10 -0.07 7.81 27.37
N PHE A 11 -0.41 7.80 28.66
CA PHE A 11 -1.79 8.00 29.12
C PHE A 11 -2.27 9.45 28.92
N ILE A 12 -1.42 10.43 29.16
CA ILE A 12 -1.70 11.86 28.90
C ILE A 12 -1.87 12.12 27.41
N VAL A 13 -1.03 11.51 26.57
CA VAL A 13 -1.10 11.63 25.11
C VAL A 13 -2.40 11.03 24.58
N LEU A 14 -2.80 9.84 25.05
CA LEU A 14 -4.08 9.22 24.70
C LEU A 14 -5.28 10.08 25.17
N ALA A 15 -5.21 10.67 26.36
CA ALA A 15 -6.25 11.56 26.89
C ALA A 15 -6.33 12.90 26.11
N ALA A 16 -5.20 13.43 25.63
CA ALA A 16 -5.15 14.66 24.85
C ALA A 16 -5.85 14.53 23.49
N VAL A 17 -5.68 13.38 22.80
CA VAL A 17 -6.38 13.11 21.53
C VAL A 17 -7.89 13.05 21.72
N ALA A 18 -8.34 12.52 22.87
CA ALA A 18 -9.76 12.43 23.19
C ALA A 18 -10.42 13.79 23.45
N SER A 19 -9.66 14.79 23.91
CA SER A 19 -10.17 16.11 24.32
C SER A 19 -10.16 17.20 23.24
N LEU A 20 -9.55 16.96 22.06
CA LEU A 20 -9.53 17.92 20.98
C LEU A 20 -10.95 18.24 20.47
N ALA A 21 -11.30 19.52 20.42
CA ALA A 21 -12.59 19.96 19.90
C ALA A 21 -12.60 19.90 18.37
N PRO A 22 -13.74 19.56 17.72
CA PRO A 22 -13.83 19.58 16.26
C PRO A 22 -13.79 21.02 15.74
N ILE A 23 -12.84 21.33 14.86
CA ILE A 23 -12.77 22.59 14.12
C ILE A 23 -13.25 22.27 12.71
N GLY A 24 -14.55 22.47 12.46
CA GLY A 24 -15.16 22.15 11.17
C GLY A 24 -15.32 23.39 10.28
N VAL A 25 -14.93 23.31 9.03
CA VAL A 25 -15.20 24.29 7.97
C VAL A 25 -15.76 23.58 6.75
N ALA A 26 -16.64 24.26 6.02
CA ALA A 26 -17.37 23.77 4.86
C ALA A 26 -16.49 23.29 3.69
N THR A 27 -17.00 22.42 2.86
CA THR A 27 -16.31 21.37 2.13
C THR A 27 -16.37 21.53 0.61
N ALA A 28 -15.22 21.65 -0.06
CA ALA A 28 -15.01 21.32 -1.48
C ALA A 28 -14.85 19.79 -1.66
N ALA A 29 -15.02 19.27 -2.88
CA ALA A 29 -14.76 17.85 -3.16
C ALA A 29 -13.32 17.48 -2.84
N ASP A 30 -13.11 16.55 -1.93
CA ASP A 30 -11.78 16.20 -1.46
C ASP A 30 -11.10 15.21 -2.42
N ARG A 31 -10.11 15.69 -3.17
CA ARG A 31 -9.29 14.89 -4.08
C ARG A 31 -7.99 14.38 -3.46
N THR A 32 -7.79 14.54 -2.15
CA THR A 32 -6.66 13.92 -1.47
C THR A 32 -6.74 12.39 -1.57
N ASN A 33 -5.62 11.72 -1.38
CA ASN A 33 -5.55 10.27 -1.42
C ASN A 33 -6.19 9.65 -0.18
N VAL A 34 -6.85 8.51 -0.36
CA VAL A 34 -7.20 7.62 0.75
C VAL A 34 -5.90 7.08 1.33
N PRO A 35 -5.62 7.28 2.62
CA PRO A 35 -4.40 6.78 3.23
C PRO A 35 -4.21 5.28 3.03
N LEU A 36 -2.98 4.86 2.76
CA LEU A 36 -2.64 3.45 2.71
C LEU A 36 -2.68 2.86 4.12
N LYS A 37 -3.04 1.59 4.19
CA LYS A 37 -2.99 0.84 5.42
C LYS A 37 -1.56 0.74 5.94
N ASN A 38 -1.40 0.93 7.23
CA ASN A 38 -0.21 0.55 7.94
C ASN A 38 -0.35 -0.92 8.34
N TRP A 39 0.20 -1.78 7.51
CA TRP A 39 0.09 -3.21 7.65
C TRP A 39 0.94 -3.77 8.77
N GLY A 40 1.32 -3.26 9.70
CA GLY A 40 1.86 -4.09 10.78
C GLY A 40 0.84 -5.17 11.16
N GLY A 41 0.14 -5.61 10.08
CA GLY A 41 -0.90 -6.57 10.01
C GLY A 41 -2.30 -6.01 10.02
N PHE A 42 -2.65 -4.66 10.13
CA PHE A 42 -3.96 -4.49 10.69
C PHE A 42 -4.59 -3.16 10.39
N SER A 43 -5.82 -3.28 10.00
CA SER A 43 -6.69 -2.18 9.65
C SER A 43 -7.34 -1.62 10.91
N GLU A 44 -7.02 -0.40 11.25
CA GLU A 44 -8.04 0.45 11.84
C GLU A 44 -9.27 0.46 10.94
N PHE A 45 -10.47 0.64 11.50
CA PHE A 45 -11.70 0.72 10.70
C PHE A 45 -11.63 1.72 9.56
N ARG A 46 -10.82 2.73 9.65
CA ARG A 46 -10.62 3.73 8.61
C ARG A 46 -9.70 3.24 7.48
N ASP A 47 -8.67 2.50 7.83
CA ASP A 47 -7.78 1.88 6.86
C ASP A 47 -8.47 0.69 6.17
N ALA A 48 -9.61 0.25 6.70
CA ALA A 48 -10.47 -0.75 6.09
C ALA A 48 -11.15 -0.28 4.79
N VAL A 49 -11.02 0.99 4.38
CA VAL A 49 -11.61 1.49 3.12
C VAL A 49 -11.25 0.60 1.95
N TYR A 50 -9.98 0.20 1.82
CA TYR A 50 -9.56 -0.68 0.73
C TYR A 50 -10.14 -2.09 0.84
N ASP A 51 -10.23 -2.66 2.06
CA ASP A 51 -10.86 -3.98 2.27
C ASP A 51 -12.36 -3.92 2.03
N ASP A 52 -13.00 -2.86 2.48
CA ASP A 52 -14.42 -2.63 2.27
C ASP A 52 -14.73 -2.44 0.77
N LEU A 53 -13.90 -1.68 0.04
CA LEU A 53 -14.02 -1.55 -1.42
C LEU A 53 -13.77 -2.89 -2.13
N GLU A 54 -12.72 -3.64 -1.73
CA GLU A 54 -12.43 -4.96 -2.27
C GLU A 54 -13.63 -5.91 -2.08
N ARG A 55 -14.25 -5.89 -0.89
CA ARG A 55 -15.42 -6.71 -0.58
C ARG A 55 -16.62 -6.34 -1.46
N LEU A 56 -16.93 -5.03 -1.61
CA LEU A 56 -18.01 -4.56 -2.50
C LEU A 56 -17.79 -4.97 -3.95
N VAL A 57 -16.57 -4.83 -4.44
CA VAL A 57 -16.22 -5.15 -5.84
C VAL A 57 -16.23 -6.66 -6.07
N THR A 58 -15.69 -7.46 -5.17
CA THR A 58 -15.70 -8.94 -5.26
C THR A 58 -17.13 -9.48 -5.22
N ALA A 59 -17.99 -8.89 -4.40
CA ALA A 59 -19.40 -9.19 -4.36
C ALA A 59 -20.19 -8.74 -5.61
N GLY A 60 -19.53 -8.00 -6.52
CA GLY A 60 -20.10 -7.55 -7.79
C GLY A 60 -21.02 -6.35 -7.67
N LEU A 61 -20.93 -5.54 -6.61
CA LEU A 61 -21.70 -4.30 -6.48
C LEU A 61 -21.12 -3.15 -7.30
N ALA A 62 -19.85 -3.23 -7.67
CA ALA A 62 -19.24 -2.31 -8.63
C ALA A 62 -18.42 -3.10 -9.65
N ASP A 63 -18.70 -2.91 -10.93
CA ASP A 63 -18.08 -3.64 -12.03
C ASP A 63 -16.88 -2.89 -12.61
N ARG A 64 -15.89 -3.63 -13.13
CA ARG A 64 -14.70 -3.12 -13.82
C ARG A 64 -13.97 -2.02 -13.02
N VAL A 65 -13.69 -2.31 -11.75
CA VAL A 65 -13.01 -1.41 -10.82
C VAL A 65 -11.52 -1.72 -10.78
N LEU A 66 -10.69 -0.68 -10.73
CA LEU A 66 -9.24 -0.77 -10.56
C LEU A 66 -8.88 -0.49 -9.11
N LEU A 67 -8.37 -1.50 -8.38
CA LEU A 67 -7.96 -1.42 -6.97
C LEU A 67 -6.46 -1.66 -6.75
N ASN A 68 -5.74 -2.13 -7.77
CA ASN A 68 -4.36 -2.60 -7.64
C ASN A 68 -3.31 -1.50 -7.88
N THR A 69 -3.75 -0.25 -8.06
CA THR A 69 -2.88 0.93 -8.11
C THR A 69 -3.30 1.87 -6.99
N ARG A 70 -2.59 1.83 -5.89
CA ARG A 70 -2.89 2.60 -4.67
C ARG A 70 -1.82 3.65 -4.40
N PRO A 71 -2.17 4.80 -3.79
CA PRO A 71 -3.47 5.15 -3.24
C PRO A 71 -4.48 5.60 -4.30
N LEU A 72 -5.76 5.32 -4.05
CA LEU A 72 -6.88 5.92 -4.76
C LEU A 72 -7.13 7.32 -4.23
N SER A 73 -7.62 8.25 -5.06
CA SER A 73 -8.16 9.50 -4.54
C SER A 73 -9.49 9.24 -3.81
N ARG A 74 -9.88 10.12 -2.88
CA ARG A 74 -11.15 10.00 -2.17
C ARG A 74 -12.35 10.07 -3.13
N VAL A 75 -12.26 10.94 -4.15
CA VAL A 75 -13.29 11.03 -5.20
C VAL A 75 -13.38 9.74 -6.00
N GLU A 76 -12.25 9.12 -6.35
CA GLU A 76 -12.23 7.83 -7.06
C GLU A 76 -12.88 6.72 -6.21
N ALA A 77 -12.53 6.63 -4.93
CA ALA A 77 -13.16 5.70 -3.99
C ALA A 77 -14.68 5.96 -3.85
N ALA A 78 -15.09 7.22 -3.75
CA ALA A 78 -16.49 7.59 -3.66
C ALA A 78 -17.29 7.25 -4.93
N ARG A 79 -16.68 7.33 -6.12
CA ARG A 79 -17.34 6.89 -7.37
C ARG A 79 -17.60 5.39 -7.40
N ILE A 80 -16.70 4.59 -6.82
CA ILE A 80 -16.92 3.14 -6.69
C ILE A 80 -18.14 2.88 -5.80
N VAL A 81 -18.22 3.57 -4.65
CA VAL A 81 -19.35 3.47 -3.72
C VAL A 81 -20.64 3.99 -4.36
N ALA A 82 -20.58 5.11 -5.11
CA ALA A 82 -21.74 5.66 -5.81
C ALA A 82 -22.33 4.66 -6.83
N ARG A 83 -21.47 3.96 -7.60
CA ARG A 83 -21.89 2.89 -8.52
C ARG A 83 -22.55 1.74 -7.77
N ALA A 84 -22.01 1.35 -6.61
CA ALA A 84 -22.60 0.30 -5.78
C ALA A 84 -24.01 0.72 -5.30
N ILE A 85 -24.18 1.94 -4.82
CA ILE A 85 -25.48 2.50 -4.40
C ILE A 85 -26.47 2.53 -5.56
N GLU A 86 -26.02 2.95 -6.75
CA GLU A 86 -26.87 2.99 -7.94
C GLU A 86 -27.34 1.60 -8.37
N LYS A 87 -26.42 0.63 -8.40
CA LYS A 87 -26.74 -0.76 -8.74
C LYS A 87 -27.75 -1.37 -7.78
N ILE A 88 -27.62 -1.06 -6.50
CA ILE A 88 -28.55 -1.43 -5.45
C ILE A 88 -29.95 -0.82 -5.68
N ARG A 89 -30.02 0.49 -5.98
CA ARG A 89 -31.29 1.20 -6.20
C ARG A 89 -32.06 0.68 -7.41
N ASN A 90 -31.34 0.29 -8.45
CA ASN A 90 -31.93 -0.19 -9.70
C ASN A 90 -32.34 -1.67 -9.65
N ASP A 91 -32.19 -2.32 -8.49
CA ASP A 91 -32.46 -3.77 -8.26
C ASP A 91 -31.69 -4.73 -9.20
N ASP A 92 -30.72 -4.19 -9.94
CA ASP A 92 -29.86 -4.95 -10.85
C ASP A 92 -28.94 -5.94 -10.09
N ALA A 93 -28.93 -5.83 -8.78
CA ALA A 93 -28.08 -6.64 -7.91
C ALA A 93 -28.68 -8.00 -7.52
N GLY A 94 -29.83 -8.38 -8.10
CA GLY A 94 -30.51 -9.63 -7.75
C GLY A 94 -31.00 -9.66 -6.30
N GLY A 95 -31.42 -8.49 -5.83
CA GLY A 95 -31.92 -8.23 -4.50
C GLY A 95 -30.85 -8.06 -3.44
N LEU A 96 -30.66 -6.85 -2.96
CA LEU A 96 -29.91 -6.56 -1.71
C LEU A 96 -30.43 -7.34 -0.51
N ASN A 97 -31.70 -7.77 -0.56
CA ASN A 97 -32.25 -8.71 0.40
C ASN A 97 -31.41 -9.99 0.55
N ALA A 98 -30.59 -10.31 -0.48
CA ALA A 98 -29.65 -11.43 -0.45
C ALA A 98 -28.25 -11.08 0.09
N ARG A 99 -27.90 -9.77 0.23
CA ARG A 99 -26.55 -9.27 0.61
C ARG A 99 -26.59 -8.30 1.79
N ARG A 100 -27.37 -8.63 2.82
CA ARG A 100 -27.44 -7.84 4.07
C ARG A 100 -26.10 -7.73 4.79
N ASP A 101 -25.20 -8.67 4.56
CA ASP A 101 -23.83 -8.67 5.04
C ASP A 101 -23.01 -7.45 4.57
N LEU A 102 -23.36 -6.88 3.41
CA LEU A 102 -22.67 -5.73 2.83
C LEU A 102 -23.24 -4.37 3.29
N GLU A 103 -24.41 -4.33 3.93
CA GLU A 103 -24.99 -3.10 4.46
C GLU A 103 -24.05 -2.38 5.43
N PRO A 104 -23.44 -3.04 6.44
CA PRO A 104 -22.48 -2.38 7.32
C PRO A 104 -21.19 -1.92 6.62
N VAL A 105 -20.78 -2.62 5.55
CA VAL A 105 -19.63 -2.22 4.73
C VAL A 105 -19.94 -0.94 3.98
N LEU A 106 -21.11 -0.88 3.36
CA LEU A 106 -21.58 0.28 2.62
C LEU A 106 -21.76 1.50 3.53
N ASP A 107 -22.36 1.31 4.71
CA ASP A 107 -22.55 2.37 5.71
C ASP A 107 -21.22 2.99 6.15
N ARG A 108 -20.19 2.17 6.41
CA ARG A 108 -18.84 2.65 6.76
C ARG A 108 -18.23 3.48 5.62
N LEU A 109 -18.34 2.99 4.39
CA LEU A 109 -17.82 3.71 3.22
C LEU A 109 -18.60 5.00 2.95
N MET A 110 -19.90 4.99 3.13
CA MET A 110 -20.75 6.18 2.99
C MET A 110 -20.43 7.23 4.04
N GLU A 111 -20.18 6.83 5.28
CA GLU A 111 -19.76 7.77 6.33
C GLU A 111 -18.35 8.32 6.07
N GLU A 112 -17.39 7.48 5.69
CA GLU A 112 -16.02 7.91 5.42
C GLU A 112 -15.92 8.84 4.20
N LEU A 113 -16.71 8.59 3.16
CA LEU A 113 -16.70 9.32 1.88
C LEU A 113 -17.88 10.26 1.70
N LYS A 114 -18.52 10.66 2.80
CA LYS A 114 -19.76 11.44 2.81
C LYS A 114 -19.66 12.76 2.01
N VAL A 115 -18.54 13.45 2.14
CA VAL A 115 -18.28 14.72 1.46
C VAL A 115 -18.23 14.53 -0.05
N GLU A 116 -17.45 13.52 -0.49
CA GLU A 116 -17.24 13.22 -1.89
C GLU A 116 -18.52 12.66 -2.54
N LEU A 117 -19.27 11.82 -1.83
CA LEU A 117 -20.58 11.31 -2.30
C LEU A 117 -21.60 12.44 -2.46
N THR A 118 -21.59 13.42 -1.56
CA THR A 118 -22.44 14.62 -1.69
C THR A 118 -22.04 15.43 -2.91
N SER A 119 -20.74 15.61 -3.16
CA SER A 119 -20.25 16.33 -4.35
C SER A 119 -20.59 15.62 -5.67
N LEU A 120 -20.70 14.29 -5.64
CA LEU A 120 -21.12 13.45 -6.78
C LEU A 120 -22.65 13.41 -6.97
N GLY A 121 -23.44 14.13 -6.15
CA GLY A 121 -24.90 14.15 -6.24
C GLY A 121 -25.59 12.92 -5.65
N VAL A 122 -24.88 12.06 -4.94
CA VAL A 122 -25.46 10.94 -4.20
C VAL A 122 -26.08 11.51 -2.92
N ARG A 123 -27.42 11.49 -2.82
CA ARG A 123 -28.15 11.98 -1.64
C ARG A 123 -27.87 11.07 -0.45
N THR A 124 -27.16 11.58 0.54
CA THR A 124 -27.10 11.01 1.89
C THR A 124 -28.24 11.59 2.72
N SER A 125 -28.69 10.89 3.75
CA SER A 125 -29.85 11.23 4.59
C SER A 125 -29.79 12.60 5.30
N GLU A 126 -28.64 13.27 5.28
CA GLU A 126 -28.45 14.62 5.80
C GLU A 126 -28.15 15.56 4.62
N GLY A 127 -29.13 16.41 4.27
CA GLY A 127 -28.99 17.45 3.25
C GLY A 127 -27.91 18.47 3.63
N ARG A 128 -26.68 18.30 3.12
CA ARG A 128 -25.62 19.31 3.22
C ARG A 128 -25.48 20.08 1.92
N THR A 129 -25.21 21.37 2.07
CA THR A 129 -24.95 22.34 1.00
C THR A 129 -23.78 21.91 0.10
N ALA A 130 -23.86 22.29 -1.17
CA ALA A 130 -22.80 22.10 -2.15
C ALA A 130 -21.42 22.56 -1.60
N PRO A 131 -20.34 21.88 -1.96
CA PRO A 131 -19.00 22.22 -1.49
C PRO A 131 -18.62 23.64 -1.90
N GLY A 132 -18.00 24.40 -0.98
CA GLY A 132 -17.44 25.72 -1.25
C GLY A 132 -16.19 25.64 -2.13
N PHE A 133 -15.80 26.77 -2.75
CA PHE A 133 -14.57 26.84 -3.56
C PHE A 133 -13.30 26.56 -2.75
N PHE A 134 -13.30 26.84 -1.45
CA PHE A 134 -12.20 26.57 -0.54
C PHE A 134 -12.68 25.74 0.64
N ALA A 135 -11.89 24.73 1.00
CA ALA A 135 -12.08 23.96 2.21
C ALA A 135 -10.74 23.75 2.92
N PHE A 136 -10.75 23.87 4.25
CA PHE A 136 -9.60 23.61 5.09
C PHE A 136 -10.01 22.82 6.33
N THR A 137 -9.39 21.68 6.53
CA THR A 137 -9.58 20.83 7.70
C THR A 137 -8.24 20.74 8.42
N PRO A 138 -7.99 21.61 9.41
CA PRO A 138 -6.69 21.70 10.08
C PRO A 138 -6.32 20.41 10.81
N ILE A 139 -7.30 19.73 11.40
CA ILE A 139 -7.16 18.39 11.97
C ILE A 139 -8.35 17.56 11.49
N ASP A 140 -8.12 16.71 10.53
CA ASP A 140 -9.10 15.76 10.06
C ASP A 140 -9.13 14.50 10.93
N ARG A 141 -7.95 14.10 11.38
CA ARG A 141 -7.70 12.92 12.19
C ARG A 141 -6.52 13.17 13.13
N ALA A 142 -6.63 12.67 14.33
CA ALA A 142 -5.52 12.58 15.28
C ALA A 142 -5.41 11.14 15.77
N GLN A 143 -4.19 10.64 15.86
CA GLN A 143 -3.88 9.29 16.30
C GLN A 143 -2.76 9.33 17.33
N ALA A 144 -2.94 8.59 18.42
CA ALA A 144 -1.89 8.31 19.38
C ALA A 144 -1.64 6.81 19.43
N PHE A 145 -0.39 6.41 19.55
CA PHE A 145 -0.04 5.01 19.73
C PHE A 145 0.97 4.82 20.85
N GLY A 146 0.92 3.64 21.48
CA GLY A 146 1.92 3.13 22.39
C GLY A 146 2.27 1.70 22.03
N ALA A 147 3.54 1.33 22.13
CA ALA A 147 3.99 -0.03 21.86
C ALA A 147 5.12 -0.45 22.79
N TYR A 148 5.20 -1.73 23.08
CA TYR A 148 6.34 -2.35 23.76
C TYR A 148 6.91 -3.46 22.90
N ALA A 149 8.21 -3.45 22.70
CA ALA A 149 8.95 -4.49 21.99
C ALA A 149 10.12 -4.99 22.85
N ASN A 150 10.32 -6.31 22.95
CA ASN A 150 11.46 -6.87 23.70
C ASN A 150 12.78 -6.82 22.91
N HIS A 151 12.69 -6.71 21.57
CA HIS A 151 13.78 -6.45 20.63
C HIS A 151 13.37 -5.40 19.61
N GLN A 152 14.30 -4.97 18.76
CA GLN A 152 13.95 -4.11 17.63
C GLN A 152 13.00 -4.86 16.70
N PHE A 153 11.86 -4.27 16.38
CA PHE A 153 10.81 -4.87 15.59
C PHE A 153 10.42 -3.95 14.42
N SER A 154 10.67 -4.39 13.19
CA SER A 154 10.23 -3.69 11.99
C SER A 154 8.89 -4.25 11.54
N LEU A 155 7.88 -3.40 11.46
CA LEU A 155 6.57 -3.79 10.99
C LEU A 155 6.56 -3.90 9.46
N VAL A 156 5.99 -4.97 8.95
CA VAL A 156 5.77 -5.18 7.51
C VAL A 156 4.76 -4.16 6.99
N ASN A 157 5.01 -3.60 5.80
CA ASN A 157 4.12 -2.66 5.10
C ASN A 157 3.59 -1.50 5.97
N SER A 158 4.46 -0.92 6.79
CA SER A 158 4.10 0.14 7.75
C SER A 158 4.90 1.42 7.58
N GLN A 159 5.16 1.82 6.34
CA GLN A 159 5.88 3.06 5.99
C GLN A 159 7.25 3.19 6.67
N GLY A 160 7.98 2.08 6.73
CA GLY A 160 9.29 2.03 7.36
C GLY A 160 9.26 2.19 8.88
N ARG A 161 8.15 1.85 9.54
CA ARG A 161 8.04 1.96 10.98
C ARG A 161 8.79 0.82 11.66
N THR A 162 9.73 1.18 12.52
CA THR A 162 10.49 0.26 13.35
C THR A 162 10.34 0.68 14.81
N PHE A 163 9.94 -0.26 15.65
CA PHE A 163 9.95 -0.10 17.10
C PHE A 163 11.31 -0.54 17.66
N LYS A 164 11.88 0.27 18.50
CA LYS A 164 13.07 -0.12 19.26
C LYS A 164 12.69 -0.94 20.48
N ARG A 165 13.68 -1.61 21.08
CA ARG A 165 13.50 -2.31 22.34
C ARG A 165 12.97 -1.35 23.41
N GLY A 166 12.02 -1.81 24.23
CA GLY A 166 11.40 -1.03 25.30
C GLY A 166 10.09 -0.37 24.85
N VAL A 167 9.71 0.69 25.52
CA VAL A 167 8.47 1.44 25.27
C VAL A 167 8.67 2.44 24.13
N ASN A 168 7.75 2.44 23.19
CA ASN A 168 7.67 3.37 22.07
C ASN A 168 6.33 4.06 22.09
N GLY A 169 6.26 5.30 21.66
CA GLY A 169 5.02 6.05 21.55
C GLY A 169 5.07 7.09 20.45
N GLY A 170 3.91 7.61 20.08
CA GLY A 170 3.85 8.69 19.11
C GLY A 170 2.46 9.26 18.91
N LEU A 171 2.48 10.40 18.21
CA LEU A 171 1.29 11.15 17.80
C LEU A 171 1.39 11.45 16.31
N THR A 172 0.29 11.34 15.60
CA THR A 172 0.16 11.80 14.22
C THR A 172 -1.13 12.59 14.04
N PHE A 173 -1.07 13.58 13.14
CA PHE A 173 -2.20 14.42 12.78
C PHE A 173 -2.32 14.43 11.27
N GLU A 174 -3.53 14.44 10.77
CA GLU A 174 -3.81 14.61 9.34
C GLU A 174 -4.49 15.96 9.13
N SER A 175 -3.98 16.74 8.18
CA SER A 175 -4.53 18.03 7.76
C SER A 175 -4.77 18.01 6.27
N ARG A 176 -5.85 18.67 5.83
CA ARG A 176 -6.20 18.75 4.41
C ARG A 176 -6.69 20.14 4.04
N ALA A 177 -6.35 20.56 2.82
CA ALA A 177 -6.91 21.75 2.22
C ALA A 177 -7.25 21.50 0.75
N GLN A 178 -8.29 22.16 0.27
CA GLN A 178 -8.81 22.09 -1.08
C GLN A 178 -9.02 23.50 -1.62
N LEU A 179 -8.64 23.73 -2.86
CA LEU A 179 -8.98 24.93 -3.61
C LEU A 179 -9.68 24.50 -4.91
N GLY A 180 -10.98 24.70 -4.97
CA GLY A 180 -11.80 24.14 -6.03
C GLY A 180 -11.64 22.63 -6.15
N ASP A 181 -11.87 22.12 -7.35
CA ASP A 181 -11.66 20.71 -7.67
C ASP A 181 -10.27 20.44 -8.26
N PHE A 182 -9.38 21.43 -8.28
CA PHE A 182 -8.11 21.34 -9.00
C PHE A 182 -6.87 21.26 -8.11
N LEU A 183 -6.86 21.84 -6.89
CA LEU A 183 -5.70 21.79 -6.00
C LEU A 183 -6.06 21.19 -4.65
N SER A 184 -5.33 20.16 -4.27
CA SER A 184 -5.46 19.46 -2.99
C SER A 184 -4.13 19.45 -2.25
N LEU A 185 -4.15 19.74 -0.97
CA LEU A 185 -3.00 19.68 -0.08
C LEU A 185 -3.27 18.66 1.03
N TYR A 186 -2.29 17.86 1.35
CA TYR A 186 -2.34 16.89 2.45
C TYR A 186 -1.07 16.96 3.26
N LEU A 187 -1.19 16.87 4.58
CA LEU A 187 -0.08 16.91 5.51
C LEU A 187 -0.33 15.96 6.67
N GLN A 188 0.67 15.09 6.96
CA GLN A 188 0.64 14.15 8.08
C GLN A 188 1.99 14.19 8.81
N PRO A 189 2.18 15.12 9.76
CA PRO A 189 3.32 15.11 10.66
C PRO A 189 3.17 13.99 11.69
N GLU A 190 4.29 13.43 12.10
CA GLU A 190 4.37 12.38 13.12
C GLU A 190 5.45 12.73 14.15
N LEU A 191 5.08 12.63 15.42
CA LEU A 191 5.98 12.74 16.55
C LEU A 191 6.19 11.35 17.12
N LEU A 192 7.44 10.94 17.25
CA LEU A 192 7.86 9.62 17.74
C LEU A 192 8.72 9.80 18.98
N GLU A 193 8.51 8.96 19.96
CA GLU A 193 9.28 8.93 21.19
C GLU A 193 9.59 7.48 21.60
N ASN A 194 10.80 7.29 22.07
CA ASN A 194 11.29 6.07 22.68
C ASN A 194 12.24 6.46 23.83
N GLU A 195 12.66 5.51 24.68
CA GLU A 195 13.57 5.77 25.81
C GLU A 195 14.88 6.46 25.40
N ASP A 196 15.34 6.25 24.17
CA ASP A 196 16.63 6.71 23.68
C ASP A 196 16.55 7.93 22.76
N TYR A 197 15.37 8.26 22.20
CA TYR A 197 15.25 9.36 21.23
C TYR A 197 13.82 9.88 21.09
N GLY A 198 13.72 11.16 20.74
CA GLY A 198 12.52 11.80 20.21
C GLY A 198 12.76 12.29 18.79
N ALA A 199 11.79 12.11 17.90
CA ALA A 199 11.87 12.57 16.53
C ALA A 199 10.54 13.16 16.03
N ALA A 200 10.63 14.23 15.27
CA ALA A 200 9.53 14.73 14.45
C ALA A 200 9.83 14.44 12.99
N ARG A 201 8.89 13.85 12.27
CA ARG A 201 9.02 13.58 10.84
C ARG A 201 7.75 13.94 10.09
N LEU A 202 7.89 14.22 8.80
CA LEU A 202 6.77 14.27 7.88
C LEU A 202 6.57 12.86 7.34
N ALA A 203 5.50 12.18 7.79
CA ALA A 203 5.16 10.85 7.30
C ALA A 203 4.66 10.94 5.85
N THR A 204 3.67 11.77 5.58
CA THR A 204 3.14 12.05 4.25
C THR A 204 2.88 13.56 4.12
N GLY A 205 3.14 14.13 2.95
CA GLY A 205 2.85 15.53 2.70
C GLY A 205 3.06 15.90 1.23
N TYR A 206 1.99 16.35 0.58
CA TYR A 206 2.01 16.65 -0.85
C TYR A 206 1.04 17.76 -1.24
N ALA A 207 1.35 18.36 -2.39
CA ALA A 207 0.43 19.15 -3.19
C ALA A 207 0.04 18.36 -4.44
N LYS A 208 -1.24 18.36 -4.79
CA LYS A 208 -1.80 17.64 -5.92
C LYS A 208 -2.67 18.55 -6.77
N LEU A 209 -2.28 18.73 -8.02
CA LEU A 209 -3.01 19.47 -9.04
C LEU A 209 -3.75 18.47 -9.94
N THR A 210 -5.05 18.68 -10.16
CA THR A 210 -5.88 17.84 -11.03
C THR A 210 -6.56 18.70 -12.09
N LEU A 211 -6.28 18.45 -13.36
CA LEU A 211 -6.86 19.16 -14.50
C LEU A 211 -7.22 18.16 -15.60
N PHE A 212 -8.44 18.21 -16.14
CA PHE A 212 -8.90 17.39 -17.28
C PHE A 212 -8.62 15.88 -17.16
N ASN A 213 -8.68 15.32 -15.99
CA ASN A 213 -8.29 13.93 -15.69
C ASN A 213 -6.78 13.66 -15.65
N VAL A 214 -5.94 14.69 -15.67
CA VAL A 214 -4.51 14.56 -15.39
C VAL A 214 -4.25 15.01 -13.96
N GLU A 215 -3.55 14.18 -13.20
CA GLU A 215 -3.11 14.46 -11.83
C GLU A 215 -1.59 14.67 -11.82
N LEU A 216 -1.15 15.76 -11.22
CA LEU A 216 0.26 16.02 -10.90
C LEU A 216 0.39 16.14 -9.39
N LEU A 217 1.18 15.27 -8.77
CA LEU A 217 1.49 15.31 -7.34
C LEU A 217 2.97 15.60 -7.14
N VAL A 218 3.27 16.52 -6.22
CA VAL A 218 4.63 16.82 -5.79
C VAL A 218 4.68 16.73 -4.26
N GLY A 219 5.58 15.93 -3.74
CA GLY A 219 5.80 15.77 -2.30
C GLY A 219 6.09 14.34 -1.90
N ARG A 220 5.83 14.03 -0.64
CA ARG A 220 6.07 12.73 -0.01
C ARG A 220 4.79 11.93 0.05
N ASP A 221 4.76 10.78 -0.60
CA ASP A 221 3.62 9.88 -0.62
C ASP A 221 4.07 8.42 -0.82
N SER A 222 3.24 7.47 -0.39
CA SER A 222 3.44 6.05 -0.64
C SER A 222 2.76 5.62 -1.93
N LEU A 223 3.32 4.60 -2.58
CA LEU A 223 2.73 3.90 -3.71
C LEU A 223 2.73 2.40 -3.43
N VAL A 224 1.60 1.74 -3.72
CA VAL A 224 1.49 0.28 -3.69
C VAL A 224 0.91 -0.19 -5.01
N TRP A 225 1.66 -1.04 -5.68
CA TRP A 225 1.31 -1.60 -6.97
C TRP A 225 1.12 -3.11 -6.85
N GLY A 226 0.02 -3.59 -7.40
CA GLY A 226 -0.34 -5.00 -7.35
C GLY A 226 -1.47 -5.31 -6.35
N PRO A 227 -2.04 -6.52 -6.47
CA PRO A 227 -3.17 -7.01 -5.67
C PRO A 227 -2.76 -7.62 -4.32
N GLY A 228 -1.47 -7.80 -4.06
CA GLY A 228 -0.96 -8.44 -2.86
C GLY A 228 -1.46 -7.76 -1.58
N TYR A 229 -1.62 -8.57 -0.54
CA TYR A 229 -2.17 -8.15 0.75
C TYR A 229 -1.07 -7.98 1.80
N HIS A 230 -0.33 -9.03 2.10
CA HIS A 230 0.81 -9.06 3.00
C HIS A 230 2.12 -8.86 2.24
N ASN A 231 2.20 -9.46 1.06
CA ASN A 231 3.35 -9.41 0.16
C ASN A 231 3.06 -8.52 -1.05
N GLY A 232 4.11 -8.03 -1.70
CA GLY A 232 4.03 -7.26 -2.95
C GLY A 232 5.42 -7.09 -3.55
N LEU A 233 5.51 -7.02 -4.89
CA LEU A 233 6.81 -7.25 -5.56
C LEU A 233 7.56 -6.00 -5.96
N LEU A 234 6.91 -4.99 -6.55
CA LEU A 234 7.62 -3.83 -7.08
C LEU A 234 7.60 -2.63 -6.12
N LEU A 235 6.42 -2.20 -5.73
CA LEU A 235 6.24 -1.11 -4.79
C LEU A 235 5.24 -1.53 -3.71
N THR A 236 5.71 -1.51 -2.47
CA THR A 236 4.90 -1.82 -1.29
C THR A 236 4.90 -0.63 -0.32
N ASN A 237 4.12 -0.75 0.74
CA ASN A 237 4.14 0.21 1.84
C ASN A 237 5.19 -0.17 2.91
N ASN A 238 6.17 -1.04 2.58
CA ASN A 238 7.16 -1.52 3.53
C ASN A 238 8.21 -0.45 3.87
N ALA A 239 8.72 0.26 2.85
CA ALA A 239 9.63 1.38 3.06
C ALA A 239 8.90 2.69 3.40
N ALA A 240 9.63 3.66 3.92
CA ALA A 240 9.09 5.00 4.13
C ALA A 240 8.62 5.64 2.81
N PRO A 241 7.56 6.49 2.86
CA PRO A 241 7.05 7.18 1.69
C PRO A 241 8.14 7.94 0.92
N LEU A 242 8.07 7.91 -0.40
CA LEU A 242 9.05 8.49 -1.30
C LEU A 242 8.81 9.99 -1.53
N ASP A 243 9.89 10.76 -1.57
CA ASP A 243 9.87 12.14 -2.06
C ASP A 243 9.83 12.10 -3.59
N GLN A 244 8.72 12.50 -4.20
CA GLN A 244 8.42 12.22 -5.60
C GLN A 244 7.68 13.33 -6.33
N ILE A 245 7.81 13.32 -7.64
CA ILE A 245 6.91 13.95 -8.60
C ILE A 245 6.16 12.82 -9.29
N ARG A 246 4.82 12.88 -9.30
CA ARG A 246 3.97 11.85 -9.90
C ARG A 246 2.98 12.48 -10.86
N ILE A 247 2.84 11.89 -12.04
CA ILE A 247 1.85 12.26 -13.05
C ILE A 247 1.05 11.04 -13.45
N GLY A 248 -0.24 11.20 -13.67
CA GLY A 248 -1.09 10.09 -14.09
C GLY A 248 -2.53 10.50 -14.37
N ALA A 249 -3.36 9.52 -14.67
CA ALA A 249 -4.80 9.73 -14.75
C ALA A 249 -5.39 9.87 -13.34
N ALA A 250 -6.14 10.94 -13.09
CA ALA A 250 -6.83 11.15 -11.82
C ALA A 250 -7.90 10.07 -11.58
N GLU A 251 -8.54 9.63 -12.64
CA GLU A 251 -9.58 8.61 -12.64
C GLU A 251 -9.43 7.67 -13.83
N PRO A 252 -9.93 6.42 -13.74
CA PRO A 252 -9.94 5.51 -14.88
C PRO A 252 -10.69 6.09 -16.07
N PHE A 253 -10.17 5.87 -17.27
CA PHE A 253 -10.73 6.35 -18.53
C PHE A 253 -10.88 5.21 -19.54
N LEU A 254 -11.74 5.42 -20.55
CA LEU A 254 -11.92 4.49 -21.67
C LEU A 254 -11.19 5.04 -22.91
N LEU A 255 -10.41 4.18 -23.56
CA LEU A 255 -9.83 4.54 -24.85
C LEU A 255 -10.92 4.56 -25.94
N PRO A 256 -10.94 5.57 -26.82
CA PRO A 256 -11.83 5.55 -27.98
C PRO A 256 -11.61 4.28 -28.80
N TRP A 257 -12.69 3.70 -29.32
CA TRP A 257 -12.77 2.49 -30.16
C TRP A 257 -12.31 1.18 -29.51
N VAL A 258 -11.26 1.20 -28.67
CA VAL A 258 -10.68 0.00 -28.05
C VAL A 258 -11.25 -0.25 -26.65
N GLY A 259 -11.77 0.79 -25.99
CA GLY A 259 -12.21 0.73 -24.60
C GLY A 259 -13.34 -0.27 -24.32
N GLN A 260 -14.13 -0.63 -25.32
CA GLN A 260 -15.16 -1.66 -25.16
C GLN A 260 -14.60 -3.06 -24.88
N TRP A 261 -13.38 -3.37 -25.36
CA TRP A 261 -12.70 -4.66 -25.13
C TRP A 261 -11.72 -4.60 -23.97
N VAL A 262 -10.97 -3.51 -23.84
CA VAL A 262 -9.93 -3.34 -22.80
C VAL A 262 -10.54 -2.88 -21.48
N GLY A 263 -11.71 -2.21 -21.52
CA GLY A 263 -12.35 -1.68 -20.34
C GLY A 263 -11.69 -0.39 -19.83
N PRO A 264 -12.09 0.07 -18.64
CA PRO A 264 -11.46 1.23 -18.00
C PRO A 264 -10.00 0.94 -17.69
N MET A 265 -9.17 1.98 -17.92
CA MET A 265 -7.73 1.91 -17.70
C MET A 265 -7.23 3.12 -16.94
N LYS A 266 -6.09 2.96 -16.26
CA LYS A 266 -5.39 4.00 -15.55
C LYS A 266 -3.90 3.90 -15.83
N VAL A 267 -3.26 5.05 -16.05
CA VAL A 267 -1.81 5.17 -16.22
C VAL A 267 -1.25 6.06 -15.14
N LEU A 268 -0.06 5.74 -14.68
CA LEU A 268 0.66 6.48 -13.66
C LEU A 268 2.16 6.37 -13.90
N MET A 269 2.87 7.48 -13.68
CA MET A 269 4.31 7.53 -13.71
C MET A 269 4.80 8.40 -12.54
N PHE A 270 5.93 8.04 -11.94
CA PHE A 270 6.58 8.86 -10.92
C PHE A 270 8.09 8.93 -11.12
N LEU A 271 8.70 9.96 -10.55
CA LEU A 271 10.13 10.11 -10.38
C LEU A 271 10.37 10.48 -8.91
N ALA A 272 11.13 9.65 -8.20
CA ALA A 272 11.50 9.86 -6.81
C ALA A 272 13.02 9.99 -6.66
N GLN A 273 13.44 10.64 -5.59
CA GLN A 273 14.83 10.69 -5.16
C GLN A 273 15.00 9.91 -3.86
N LEU A 274 15.96 8.99 -3.85
CA LEU A 274 16.32 8.21 -2.68
C LEU A 274 17.31 8.99 -1.79
N GLU A 275 17.66 8.43 -0.64
CA GLU A 275 18.49 9.07 0.38
C GLU A 275 19.97 9.25 -0.04
N GLU A 276 20.68 10.01 0.79
CA GLU A 276 22.11 10.26 0.62
C GLU A 276 22.98 9.06 1.02
N ARG A 277 22.56 8.31 2.06
CA ARG A 277 23.37 7.20 2.63
C ARG A 277 23.13 5.90 1.86
N ARG A 278 23.70 5.84 0.65
CA ARG A 278 23.71 4.67 -0.21
C ARG A 278 24.93 4.70 -1.14
N ASP A 279 25.18 3.64 -1.89
CA ASP A 279 26.31 3.51 -2.82
C ASP A 279 26.41 4.68 -3.81
N HIS A 280 25.29 5.04 -4.45
CA HIS A 280 25.15 6.24 -5.25
C HIS A 280 24.15 7.17 -4.56
N ALA A 281 24.66 8.15 -3.81
CA ALA A 281 23.82 9.09 -3.07
C ALA A 281 22.83 9.78 -4.01
N TYR A 282 21.58 9.96 -3.56
CA TYR A 282 20.51 10.61 -4.32
C TYR A 282 20.12 9.90 -5.63
N THR A 283 20.35 8.57 -5.71
CA THR A 283 19.84 7.73 -6.82
C THR A 283 18.38 8.04 -7.11
N LYS A 284 18.03 8.09 -8.38
CA LYS A 284 16.65 8.28 -8.82
C LYS A 284 15.98 6.93 -8.97
N LEU A 285 14.73 6.87 -8.51
CA LEU A 285 13.82 5.76 -8.76
C LEU A 285 12.64 6.30 -9.57
N THR A 286 12.41 5.74 -10.73
CA THR A 286 11.22 6.02 -11.52
C THR A 286 10.38 4.76 -11.66
N GLY A 287 9.10 4.95 -11.94
CA GLY A 287 8.23 3.84 -12.27
C GLY A 287 7.06 4.25 -13.14
N MET A 288 6.62 3.31 -13.95
CA MET A 288 5.45 3.43 -14.83
C MET A 288 4.51 2.27 -14.57
N ARG A 289 3.22 2.57 -14.52
CA ARG A 289 2.18 1.56 -14.35
C ARG A 289 0.99 1.81 -15.26
N LEU A 290 0.52 0.73 -15.85
CA LEU A 290 -0.74 0.63 -16.58
C LEU A 290 -1.61 -0.40 -15.89
N THR A 291 -2.86 -0.05 -15.56
CA THR A 291 -3.88 -0.98 -15.09
C THR A 291 -5.13 -0.87 -15.94
N PHE A 292 -5.83 -1.99 -16.13
CA PHE A 292 -7.08 -2.02 -16.89
C PHE A 292 -7.96 -3.20 -16.48
N ALA A 293 -9.28 -3.07 -16.68
CA ALA A 293 -10.27 -4.08 -16.31
C ALA A 293 -11.07 -4.54 -17.55
N PRO A 294 -10.57 -5.55 -18.29
CA PRO A 294 -11.22 -6.02 -19.53
C PRO A 294 -12.56 -6.71 -19.26
N ALA A 295 -12.74 -7.29 -18.09
CA ALA A 295 -13.96 -7.95 -17.66
C ALA A 295 -14.39 -7.47 -16.27
N THR A 296 -15.63 -7.75 -15.90
CA THR A 296 -16.20 -7.37 -14.58
C THR A 296 -15.50 -8.07 -13.42
N PHE A 297 -14.90 -9.22 -13.68
CA PHE A 297 -14.23 -10.07 -12.71
C PHE A 297 -12.71 -10.04 -12.80
N LEU A 298 -12.12 -9.26 -13.73
CA LEU A 298 -10.68 -9.29 -14.01
C LEU A 298 -10.08 -7.89 -14.06
N GLU A 299 -9.05 -7.67 -13.26
CA GLU A 299 -8.15 -6.52 -13.33
C GLU A 299 -6.74 -7.01 -13.67
N LEU A 300 -6.07 -6.33 -14.59
CA LEU A 300 -4.70 -6.62 -15.02
C LEU A 300 -3.82 -5.39 -14.83
N GLY A 301 -2.57 -5.62 -14.47
CA GLY A 301 -1.57 -4.58 -14.32
C GLY A 301 -0.26 -4.93 -15.03
N ALA A 302 0.40 -3.90 -15.56
CA ALA A 302 1.76 -3.97 -16.06
C ALA A 302 2.55 -2.79 -15.49
N SER A 303 3.75 -3.07 -15.00
CA SER A 303 4.57 -2.09 -14.28
C SER A 303 6.03 -2.23 -14.65
N ARG A 304 6.74 -1.11 -14.61
CA ARG A 304 8.21 -1.11 -14.69
C ARG A 304 8.75 -0.07 -13.71
N THR A 305 9.82 -0.40 -13.01
CA THR A 305 10.59 0.51 -12.18
C THR A 305 12.04 0.53 -12.63
N VAL A 306 12.72 1.66 -12.48
CA VAL A 306 14.11 1.83 -12.90
C VAL A 306 14.85 2.64 -11.84
N LEU A 307 15.95 2.09 -11.32
CA LEU A 307 16.98 2.83 -10.60
C LEU A 307 17.98 3.39 -11.60
N PHE A 308 18.35 4.65 -11.47
CA PHE A 308 19.31 5.31 -12.34
C PHE A 308 19.88 6.56 -11.68
N ASP A 309 20.95 7.11 -12.27
CA ASP A 309 21.60 8.35 -11.81
C ASP A 309 22.09 8.31 -10.35
N GLY A 310 22.41 9.43 -9.77
CA GLY A 310 22.95 9.64 -8.42
C GLY A 310 24.32 10.27 -8.45
N LEU A 311 24.88 10.59 -7.28
CA LEU A 311 26.26 11.09 -7.19
C LEU A 311 27.22 9.94 -7.57
N GLY A 312 28.05 10.20 -8.56
CA GLY A 312 28.95 9.23 -9.17
C GLY A 312 28.61 9.00 -10.63
N PRO A 313 27.48 8.39 -10.98
CA PRO A 313 27.02 8.29 -12.36
C PRO A 313 26.82 9.65 -13.02
N ASN A 314 26.11 10.58 -12.36
CA ASN A 314 25.85 11.95 -12.86
C ASN A 314 25.27 11.98 -14.28
N LEU A 315 24.17 11.25 -14.50
CA LEU A 315 23.51 11.19 -15.81
C LEU A 315 23.00 12.58 -16.23
N PRO A 316 23.32 13.07 -17.44
CA PRO A 316 22.80 14.34 -17.91
C PRO A 316 21.26 14.33 -18.01
N LEU A 317 20.59 15.39 -17.56
CA LEU A 317 19.13 15.50 -17.54
C LEU A 317 18.46 15.20 -18.90
N LYS A 318 19.13 15.56 -20.00
CA LYS A 318 18.66 15.28 -21.37
C LYS A 318 18.51 13.78 -21.68
N LYS A 319 19.25 12.91 -20.96
CA LYS A 319 19.18 11.43 -21.10
C LYS A 319 18.13 10.77 -20.20
N TYR A 320 17.52 11.53 -19.27
CA TYR A 320 16.47 10.99 -18.38
C TYR A 320 15.31 10.34 -19.12
N PRO A 321 14.73 10.97 -20.18
CA PRO A 321 13.64 10.32 -20.92
C PRO A 321 14.06 8.97 -21.54
N GLU A 322 15.29 8.86 -22.01
CA GLU A 322 15.83 7.63 -22.57
C GLU A 322 16.03 6.56 -21.46
N ALA A 323 16.65 6.91 -20.33
CA ALA A 323 16.83 6.01 -19.19
C ALA A 323 15.49 5.49 -18.65
N ILE A 324 14.46 6.34 -18.66
CA ILE A 324 13.12 6.00 -18.16
C ILE A 324 12.37 5.08 -19.15
N LEU A 325 12.43 5.37 -20.45
CA LEU A 325 11.56 4.76 -21.44
C LEU A 325 12.21 3.58 -22.18
N ASN A 326 13.54 3.57 -22.32
CA ASN A 326 14.26 2.55 -23.05
C ASN A 326 14.69 1.39 -22.14
N PRO A 327 14.12 0.17 -22.25
CA PRO A 327 14.52 -0.98 -21.43
C PRO A 327 15.98 -1.44 -21.65
N GLY A 328 16.61 -1.05 -22.74
CA GLY A 328 18.01 -1.37 -23.03
C GLY A 328 18.92 -0.16 -22.96
N PHE A 329 18.54 0.86 -22.19
CA PHE A 329 19.37 2.03 -21.96
C PHE A 329 20.61 1.65 -21.14
N GLY A 330 21.77 2.13 -21.59
CA GLY A 330 23.01 2.04 -20.85
C GLY A 330 24.00 1.01 -21.42
N ASP A 331 25.09 1.50 -21.99
CA ASP A 331 26.30 0.73 -22.20
C ASP A 331 27.35 1.14 -21.16
N VAL A 332 27.28 0.51 -20.00
CA VAL A 332 28.15 0.81 -18.85
C VAL A 332 29.64 0.67 -19.16
N ARG A 333 30.01 -0.07 -20.18
CA ARG A 333 31.41 -0.27 -20.59
C ARG A 333 31.99 0.96 -21.26
N THR A 334 31.15 1.66 -22.03
CA THR A 334 31.53 2.89 -22.77
C THR A 334 31.03 4.15 -22.09
N HIS A 335 29.91 4.05 -21.37
CA HIS A 335 29.21 5.14 -20.69
C HIS A 335 28.83 4.76 -19.25
N PRO A 336 29.78 4.82 -18.30
CA PRO A 336 29.53 4.42 -16.91
C PRO A 336 28.46 5.27 -16.21
N GLU A 337 28.15 6.45 -16.73
CA GLU A 337 27.05 7.30 -16.26
C GLU A 337 25.66 6.76 -16.64
N GLU A 338 25.56 5.87 -17.62
CA GLU A 338 24.31 5.28 -18.12
C GLU A 338 23.87 4.03 -17.36
N ARG A 339 24.28 3.90 -16.09
CA ARG A 339 23.88 2.78 -15.22
C ARG A 339 22.40 2.82 -14.96
N THR A 340 21.75 1.68 -15.12
CA THR A 340 20.35 1.45 -14.78
C THR A 340 20.17 0.06 -14.20
N ASP A 341 19.14 -0.08 -13.35
CA ASP A 341 18.65 -1.35 -12.85
C ASP A 341 17.12 -1.33 -12.96
N SER A 342 16.55 -2.26 -13.69
CA SER A 342 15.12 -2.20 -13.99
C SER A 342 14.38 -3.49 -13.70
N LEU A 343 13.25 -3.36 -13.00
CA LEU A 343 12.32 -4.43 -12.75
C LEU A 343 11.04 -4.23 -13.56
N THR A 344 10.59 -5.26 -14.24
CA THR A 344 9.31 -5.28 -14.95
C THR A 344 8.36 -6.27 -14.26
N GLY A 345 7.11 -5.90 -14.09
CA GLY A 345 6.11 -6.71 -13.39
C GLY A 345 4.77 -6.76 -14.09
N LEU A 346 4.11 -7.88 -13.93
CA LEU A 346 2.72 -8.12 -14.33
C LEU A 346 1.92 -8.56 -13.12
N ASP A 347 0.67 -8.16 -13.04
CA ASP A 347 -0.25 -8.61 -12.01
C ASP A 347 -1.66 -8.86 -12.57
N ALA A 348 -2.37 -9.75 -11.88
CA ALA A 348 -3.75 -10.10 -12.19
C ALA A 348 -4.55 -10.29 -10.91
N ASP A 349 -5.82 -9.89 -10.95
CA ASP A 349 -6.77 -10.01 -9.86
C ASP A 349 -8.11 -10.51 -10.43
N ILE A 350 -8.50 -11.70 -10.03
CA ILE A 350 -9.70 -12.39 -10.47
C ILE A 350 -10.69 -12.47 -9.32
N ARG A 351 -11.88 -11.91 -9.50
CA ARG A 351 -12.94 -11.81 -8.51
C ARG A 351 -14.15 -12.63 -8.93
N LEU A 352 -14.40 -13.73 -8.23
CA LEU A 352 -15.47 -14.68 -8.53
C LEU A 352 -16.52 -14.62 -7.43
N ARG A 353 -17.77 -14.41 -7.81
CA ARG A 353 -18.91 -14.31 -6.90
C ARG A 353 -19.78 -15.55 -6.92
N ASN A 354 -20.44 -15.83 -5.79
CA ASN A 354 -21.39 -16.95 -5.62
C ASN A 354 -20.75 -18.31 -5.99
N VAL A 355 -19.48 -18.53 -5.60
CA VAL A 355 -18.76 -19.79 -5.86
C VAL A 355 -19.24 -20.94 -4.98
N ASP A 356 -19.94 -20.66 -3.87
CA ASP A 356 -20.64 -21.60 -3.02
C ASP A 356 -21.60 -22.51 -3.78
N ARG A 357 -22.19 -22.01 -4.88
CA ARG A 357 -23.02 -22.81 -5.80
C ARG A 357 -22.29 -23.99 -6.44
N TYR A 358 -20.96 -23.97 -6.43
CA TYR A 358 -20.10 -25.03 -6.95
C TYR A 358 -19.43 -25.83 -5.83
N PHE A 359 -20.07 -25.91 -4.65
CA PHE A 359 -19.54 -26.59 -3.46
C PHE A 359 -18.23 -26.02 -2.91
N PHE A 360 -17.95 -24.74 -3.17
CA PHE A 360 -16.78 -24.08 -2.62
C PHE A 360 -17.06 -23.64 -1.15
N PRO A 361 -16.04 -23.63 -0.27
CA PRO A 361 -16.26 -23.31 1.15
C PRO A 361 -16.46 -21.82 1.44
N SER A 362 -16.49 -20.96 0.43
CA SER A 362 -16.76 -19.53 0.58
C SER A 362 -17.81 -19.06 -0.42
N ARG A 363 -18.49 -17.98 -0.11
CA ARG A 363 -19.48 -17.40 -1.02
C ARG A 363 -18.82 -16.69 -2.19
N ASP A 364 -17.86 -15.81 -1.90
CA ASP A 364 -17.10 -15.11 -2.92
C ASP A 364 -15.61 -15.44 -2.79
N LEU A 365 -14.90 -15.42 -3.91
CA LEU A 365 -13.50 -15.80 -4.03
C LEU A 365 -12.73 -14.74 -4.81
N ARG A 366 -11.60 -14.33 -4.28
CA ARG A 366 -10.61 -13.52 -5.00
C ARG A 366 -9.32 -14.33 -5.15
N LEU A 367 -8.87 -14.48 -6.38
CA LEU A 367 -7.57 -15.05 -6.72
C LEU A 367 -6.70 -13.95 -7.32
N TYR A 368 -5.48 -13.84 -6.85
CA TYR A 368 -4.59 -12.80 -7.36
C TYR A 368 -3.15 -13.26 -7.39
N GLY A 369 -2.36 -12.56 -8.21
CA GLY A 369 -0.95 -12.83 -8.30
C GLY A 369 -0.18 -11.69 -8.92
N GLU A 370 1.09 -11.64 -8.57
CA GLU A 370 2.10 -10.75 -9.11
C GLU A 370 3.29 -11.58 -9.58
N PHE A 371 3.91 -11.12 -10.64
CA PHE A 371 5.11 -11.70 -11.18
C PHE A 371 6.04 -10.58 -11.66
N TYR A 372 7.32 -10.66 -11.31
CA TYR A 372 8.30 -9.72 -11.82
C TYR A 372 9.55 -10.42 -12.34
N TRP A 373 10.29 -9.71 -13.16
CA TRP A 373 11.64 -10.09 -13.58
C TRP A 373 12.54 -8.87 -13.70
N ASP A 374 13.81 -9.12 -13.54
CA ASP A 374 14.91 -8.18 -13.67
C ASP A 374 15.48 -8.26 -15.09
N ASP A 375 15.91 -7.12 -15.63
CA ASP A 375 16.51 -7.01 -16.97
C ASP A 375 17.97 -7.49 -17.02
N THR A 376 18.52 -7.99 -15.91
CA THR A 376 19.92 -8.48 -15.86
C THR A 376 20.18 -9.51 -16.95
N CYS A 377 20.96 -9.13 -17.92
CA CYS A 377 21.37 -9.97 -19.02
C CYS A 377 22.85 -10.37 -18.91
N GLY A 378 23.11 -11.60 -18.45
CA GLY A 378 24.48 -12.14 -18.38
C GLY A 378 25.19 -12.33 -19.74
N GLU A 379 24.45 -12.26 -20.87
CA GLU A 379 24.97 -12.59 -22.20
C GLU A 379 24.60 -11.57 -23.30
N CYS A 380 24.09 -10.40 -22.96
CA CYS A 380 23.72 -9.38 -23.96
C CYS A 380 24.96 -8.61 -24.43
N GLY A 381 25.56 -9.09 -25.52
CA GLY A 381 26.58 -8.34 -26.25
C GLY A 381 25.98 -7.48 -27.37
N PRO A 382 26.72 -6.45 -27.86
CA PRO A 382 26.27 -5.55 -28.95
C PRO A 382 25.98 -6.23 -30.29
N SER A 383 26.27 -7.52 -30.44
CA SER A 383 26.09 -8.32 -31.65
C SER A 383 24.74 -9.05 -31.75
N SER A 384 23.89 -8.94 -30.73
CA SER A 384 22.58 -9.55 -30.76
C SER A 384 21.58 -8.64 -31.50
N GLY A 385 20.92 -9.13 -32.55
CA GLY A 385 19.90 -8.38 -33.31
C GLY A 385 18.71 -7.96 -32.44
N VAL A 386 17.90 -7.03 -32.95
CA VAL A 386 16.73 -6.44 -32.26
C VAL A 386 15.81 -7.47 -31.59
N GLY A 387 15.60 -8.63 -32.23
CA GLY A 387 14.78 -9.72 -31.68
C GLY A 387 15.40 -10.37 -30.44
N HIS A 388 16.72 -10.52 -30.41
CA HIS A 388 17.44 -11.06 -29.25
C HIS A 388 17.47 -10.04 -28.09
N TRP A 389 17.61 -8.76 -28.41
CA TRP A 389 17.51 -7.67 -27.46
C TRP A 389 16.13 -7.65 -26.76
N PHE A 390 15.04 -7.77 -27.54
CA PHE A 390 13.68 -7.87 -27.01
C PHE A 390 13.51 -9.09 -26.09
N ALA A 391 13.97 -10.25 -26.54
CA ALA A 391 13.87 -11.48 -25.75
C ALA A 391 14.71 -11.41 -24.46
N SER A 392 15.85 -10.74 -24.49
CA SER A 392 16.76 -10.65 -23.34
C SER A 392 16.32 -9.64 -22.27
N ASN A 393 15.67 -8.55 -22.68
CA ASN A 393 15.30 -7.47 -21.78
C ASN A 393 13.81 -7.46 -21.39
N LEU A 394 12.96 -8.14 -22.15
CA LEU A 394 11.51 -8.17 -21.90
C LEU A 394 10.97 -9.54 -21.46
N LEU A 395 11.72 -10.64 -21.68
CA LEU A 395 11.25 -11.97 -21.29
C LEU A 395 11.88 -12.42 -19.95
N PRO A 396 11.07 -13.03 -19.07
CA PRO A 396 11.54 -13.48 -17.76
C PRO A 396 12.58 -14.61 -17.87
N LYS A 397 13.60 -14.53 -17.02
CA LYS A 397 14.62 -15.57 -16.83
C LYS A 397 14.47 -16.17 -15.44
N GLY A 398 14.60 -17.48 -15.31
CA GLY A 398 14.27 -18.19 -14.08
C GLY A 398 14.99 -17.71 -12.80
N SER A 399 16.25 -17.28 -12.89
CA SER A 399 17.03 -16.77 -11.74
C SER A 399 16.70 -15.32 -11.38
N THR A 400 16.09 -14.54 -12.28
CA THR A 400 15.78 -13.11 -12.09
C THR A 400 14.32 -12.86 -11.75
N THR A 401 13.53 -13.91 -11.51
CA THR A 401 12.08 -13.81 -11.34
C THR A 401 11.65 -13.97 -9.89
N GLY A 402 10.61 -13.23 -9.52
CA GLY A 402 9.87 -13.44 -8.28
C GLY A 402 8.37 -13.45 -8.52
N GLY A 403 7.62 -13.94 -7.56
CA GLY A 403 6.18 -14.04 -7.64
C GLY A 403 5.49 -14.01 -6.29
N VAL A 404 4.25 -13.49 -6.30
CA VAL A 404 3.27 -13.59 -5.22
C VAL A 404 2.02 -14.25 -5.78
N GLY A 405 1.44 -15.16 -5.02
CA GLY A 405 0.12 -15.72 -5.30
C GLY A 405 -0.73 -15.70 -4.05
N GLY A 406 -1.99 -15.30 -4.18
CA GLY A 406 -2.89 -15.20 -3.03
C GLY A 406 -4.31 -15.62 -3.35
N VAL A 407 -5.00 -16.03 -2.27
CA VAL A 407 -6.40 -16.41 -2.26
C VAL A 407 -7.09 -15.72 -1.10
N HIS A 408 -8.22 -15.07 -1.36
CA HIS A 408 -9.09 -14.51 -0.35
C HIS A 408 -10.47 -15.16 -0.45
N LEU A 409 -10.85 -15.86 0.59
CA LEU A 409 -12.13 -16.54 0.77
C LEU A 409 -13.03 -15.64 1.61
N LEU A 410 -14.08 -15.08 1.00
CA LEU A 410 -15.03 -14.22 1.68
C LEU A 410 -16.26 -15.03 2.09
N GLU A 411 -16.79 -14.76 3.26
CA GLU A 411 -17.93 -15.49 3.85
C GLU A 411 -17.67 -17.00 3.91
N LEU A 412 -16.60 -17.35 4.64
CA LEU A 412 -16.13 -18.72 4.79
C LEU A 412 -17.19 -19.57 5.48
N PHE A 413 -17.48 -20.77 4.93
CA PHE A 413 -18.50 -21.71 5.42
C PHE A 413 -19.90 -21.10 5.55
N GLY A 414 -20.24 -20.11 4.69
CA GLY A 414 -21.51 -19.41 4.75
C GLY A 414 -21.66 -18.45 5.94
N GLN A 415 -20.56 -18.14 6.63
CA GLN A 415 -20.53 -17.18 7.72
C GLN A 415 -20.19 -15.79 7.15
N ASP A 416 -21.14 -14.88 7.14
CA ASP A 416 -21.02 -13.52 6.60
C ASP A 416 -19.97 -12.64 7.34
N TRP A 417 -19.61 -13.04 8.55
CA TRP A 417 -18.65 -12.38 9.43
C TRP A 417 -17.23 -12.92 9.35
N LEU A 418 -16.96 -14.05 8.63
CA LEU A 418 -15.67 -14.73 8.63
C LEU A 418 -15.04 -14.79 7.24
N ASP A 419 -13.81 -14.28 7.13
CA ASP A 419 -12.98 -14.35 5.92
C ASP A 419 -11.66 -15.07 6.23
N ALA A 420 -11.10 -15.72 5.21
CA ALA A 420 -9.76 -16.31 5.27
C ALA A 420 -8.92 -15.88 4.07
N ARG A 421 -7.63 -15.65 4.31
CA ARG A 421 -6.67 -15.26 3.28
C ARG A 421 -5.39 -16.06 3.40
N PHE A 422 -4.83 -16.42 2.24
CA PHE A 422 -3.55 -17.11 2.13
C PHE A 422 -2.71 -16.46 1.06
N GLU A 423 -1.43 -16.27 1.34
CA GLU A 423 -0.44 -15.79 0.37
C GLU A 423 0.83 -16.62 0.41
N TYR A 424 1.44 -16.75 -0.74
CA TYR A 424 2.79 -17.25 -0.90
C TYR A 424 3.59 -16.25 -1.73
N ALA A 425 4.77 -15.90 -1.23
CA ALA A 425 5.70 -15.02 -1.93
C ALA A 425 7.08 -15.66 -2.07
N ARG A 426 7.75 -15.34 -3.16
CA ARG A 426 9.15 -15.68 -3.40
C ARG A 426 9.81 -14.56 -4.19
N THR A 427 11.00 -14.15 -3.76
CA THR A 427 11.84 -13.20 -4.49
C THR A 427 13.04 -13.90 -5.13
N SER A 428 13.56 -13.29 -6.18
CA SER A 428 14.74 -13.74 -6.90
C SER A 428 16.01 -13.60 -6.02
N PRO A 429 17.02 -14.44 -6.24
CA PRO A 429 18.31 -14.28 -5.56
C PRO A 429 19.11 -13.04 -5.98
N ILE A 430 18.79 -12.39 -7.10
CA ILE A 430 19.58 -11.29 -7.67
C ILE A 430 18.78 -10.03 -8.02
N SER A 431 17.45 -10.07 -8.09
CA SER A 431 16.66 -8.99 -8.70
C SER A 431 16.44 -7.75 -7.84
N LEU A 432 16.69 -7.78 -6.55
CA LEU A 432 16.59 -6.59 -5.69
C LEU A 432 17.96 -6.00 -5.37
N ASN A 433 19.02 -6.59 -5.88
CA ASN A 433 20.40 -6.15 -5.81
C ASN A 433 20.98 -6.13 -7.21
N HIS A 434 21.81 -5.16 -7.50
CA HIS A 434 22.48 -5.06 -8.77
C HIS A 434 23.96 -4.70 -8.55
N ASP A 435 24.85 -5.22 -9.37
CA ASP A 435 26.29 -4.92 -9.29
C ASP A 435 26.58 -3.42 -9.47
N GLN A 436 25.72 -2.71 -10.18
CA GLN A 436 25.83 -1.28 -10.43
C GLN A 436 25.15 -0.41 -9.38
N PHE A 437 24.18 -0.96 -8.63
CA PHE A 437 23.46 -0.32 -7.52
C PHE A 437 23.46 -1.27 -6.32
N THR A 438 24.59 -1.39 -5.64
CA THR A 438 24.78 -2.38 -4.56
C THR A 438 23.89 -2.15 -3.34
N SER A 439 23.37 -0.94 -3.16
CA SER A 439 22.30 -0.67 -2.18
C SER A 439 20.95 -1.21 -2.63
N GLY A 440 20.77 -1.54 -3.91
CA GLY A 440 19.56 -2.16 -4.46
C GLY A 440 18.26 -1.40 -4.20
N TYR A 441 17.15 -2.15 -4.21
CA TYR A 441 15.79 -1.67 -3.93
C TYR A 441 15.54 -1.43 -2.43
N TRP A 442 16.34 -0.58 -1.83
CA TRP A 442 16.32 -0.26 -0.42
C TRP A 442 16.30 1.25 -0.18
N THR A 443 15.54 1.73 0.80
CA THR A 443 15.56 3.13 1.24
C THR A 443 15.29 3.26 2.73
N ARG A 444 16.05 4.14 3.41
CA ARG A 444 15.90 4.46 4.84
C ARG A 444 15.79 3.25 5.76
N GLY A 445 16.56 2.18 5.46
CA GLY A 445 16.61 0.98 6.27
C GLY A 445 15.52 -0.06 5.97
N HIS A 446 14.75 0.08 4.89
CA HIS A 446 13.69 -0.86 4.50
C HIS A 446 13.70 -1.13 2.99
N VAL A 447 13.31 -2.35 2.61
CA VAL A 447 13.12 -2.74 1.21
C VAL A 447 11.93 -1.99 0.62
N ILE A 448 12.08 -1.40 -0.56
CA ILE A 448 11.00 -0.70 -1.29
C ILE A 448 9.97 -1.70 -1.81
N SER A 449 10.46 -2.87 -2.22
CA SER A 449 9.72 -4.04 -2.68
C SER A 449 9.18 -4.86 -1.48
N ASP A 450 9.09 -6.17 -1.64
CA ASP A 450 8.66 -7.11 -0.60
C ASP A 450 9.64 -7.13 0.59
N PHE A 451 9.11 -7.19 1.80
CA PHE A 451 9.89 -7.19 3.05
C PHE A 451 10.84 -8.39 3.18
N ILE A 452 10.55 -9.49 2.46
CA ILE A 452 11.43 -10.68 2.48
C ILE A 452 12.77 -10.47 1.78
N GLY A 453 12.94 -9.33 1.07
CA GLY A 453 14.20 -8.97 0.43
C GLY A 453 14.62 -9.91 -0.68
N THR A 454 15.92 -9.97 -0.97
CA THR A 454 16.49 -10.84 -2.02
C THR A 454 16.54 -12.28 -1.57
N HIS A 455 16.16 -13.23 -2.42
CA HIS A 455 16.15 -14.68 -2.14
C HIS A 455 15.28 -15.06 -0.93
N GLY A 456 14.20 -14.30 -0.73
CA GLY A 456 13.25 -14.52 0.34
C GLY A 456 12.12 -15.46 -0.05
N ARG A 457 11.39 -15.94 0.94
CA ARG A 457 10.12 -16.69 0.81
C ARG A 457 9.23 -16.39 1.98
N ASP A 458 7.93 -16.30 1.73
CA ASP A 458 6.93 -16.12 2.77
C ASP A 458 5.69 -16.98 2.53
N TYR A 459 5.13 -17.49 3.61
CA TYR A 459 3.84 -18.17 3.67
C TYR A 459 3.00 -17.48 4.72
N PHE A 460 1.99 -16.79 4.30
CA PHE A 460 1.11 -16.02 5.15
C PHE A 460 -0.31 -16.58 5.15
N ALA A 461 -0.94 -16.64 6.32
CA ALA A 461 -2.35 -16.97 6.48
C ALA A 461 -3.01 -16.02 7.47
N ARG A 462 -4.24 -15.59 7.18
CA ARG A 462 -5.04 -14.74 8.05
C ARG A 462 -6.48 -15.21 8.11
N LEU A 463 -7.04 -15.19 9.31
CA LEU A 463 -8.48 -15.24 9.58
C LEU A 463 -8.92 -13.87 10.07
N ALA A 464 -10.00 -13.34 9.51
CA ALA A 464 -10.58 -12.05 9.92
C ALA A 464 -12.06 -12.26 10.26
N ALA A 465 -12.44 -11.93 11.49
CA ALA A 465 -13.79 -12.08 12.01
C ALA A 465 -14.39 -10.70 12.32
N ARG A 466 -15.51 -10.37 11.68
CA ARG A 466 -16.29 -9.14 11.89
C ARG A 466 -17.51 -9.45 12.76
N PHE A 467 -17.32 -9.56 14.07
CA PHE A 467 -18.39 -9.93 15.01
C PHE A 467 -19.53 -8.92 15.07
N THR A 468 -19.23 -7.65 14.84
CA THR A 468 -20.23 -6.59 14.71
C THR A 468 -19.76 -5.57 13.67
N PRO A 469 -20.61 -4.63 13.21
CA PRO A 469 -20.17 -3.53 12.34
C PRO A 469 -19.01 -2.70 12.91
N ASN A 470 -18.81 -2.75 14.23
CA ASN A 470 -17.82 -1.96 14.95
C ASN A 470 -16.68 -2.77 15.56
N LEU A 471 -16.72 -4.11 15.51
CA LEU A 471 -15.70 -4.97 16.13
C LEU A 471 -15.16 -5.97 15.10
N MET A 472 -13.88 -5.90 14.85
CA MET A 472 -13.14 -6.85 14.04
C MET A 472 -11.98 -7.44 14.83
N VAL A 473 -11.77 -8.75 14.67
CA VAL A 473 -10.64 -9.50 15.24
C VAL A 473 -9.93 -10.23 14.12
N GLY A 474 -8.62 -10.14 14.10
CA GLY A 474 -7.75 -10.83 13.16
C GLY A 474 -6.81 -11.79 13.86
N LEU A 475 -6.51 -12.90 13.20
CA LEU A 475 -5.49 -13.86 13.59
C LEU A 475 -4.60 -14.13 12.38
N ASP A 476 -3.28 -14.03 12.57
CA ASP A 476 -2.30 -14.28 11.52
C ASP A 476 -1.30 -15.32 11.92
N VAL A 477 -0.79 -16.02 10.91
CA VAL A 477 0.43 -16.83 10.99
C VAL A 477 1.27 -16.52 9.77
N ASP A 478 2.57 -16.30 9.98
CA ASP A 478 3.52 -16.12 8.92
C ASP A 478 4.75 -17.03 9.11
N ARG A 479 5.31 -17.50 8.00
CA ARG A 479 6.59 -18.20 7.97
C ARG A 479 7.47 -17.61 6.90
N ALA A 480 8.34 -16.71 7.31
CA ALA A 480 9.21 -15.98 6.41
C ALA A 480 10.67 -16.50 6.46
N VAL A 481 11.30 -16.53 5.29
CA VAL A 481 12.76 -16.57 5.14
C VAL A 481 13.14 -15.26 4.49
N VAL A 482 13.80 -14.39 5.26
CA VAL A 482 14.17 -13.05 4.82
C VAL A 482 15.59 -13.10 4.27
N GLY A 483 15.77 -12.62 3.06
CA GLY A 483 17.06 -12.51 2.41
C GLY A 483 17.65 -11.11 2.51
N SER A 484 18.97 -11.01 2.30
CA SER A 484 19.66 -9.72 2.23
C SER A 484 19.37 -9.03 0.89
N THR A 485 19.37 -7.70 0.88
CA THR A 485 19.41 -6.90 -0.36
C THR A 485 20.84 -6.60 -0.80
N VAL A 486 21.86 -7.05 -0.06
CA VAL A 486 23.27 -6.85 -0.44
C VAL A 486 23.73 -8.01 -1.30
N GLU A 487 24.15 -7.73 -2.53
CA GLU A 487 24.71 -8.73 -3.44
C GLU A 487 25.93 -9.41 -2.83
N GLY A 488 26.02 -10.73 -3.01
CA GLY A 488 27.13 -11.51 -2.48
C GLY A 488 27.20 -11.56 -0.95
N PHE A 489 26.12 -11.19 -0.24
CA PHE A 489 26.08 -11.25 1.21
C PHE A 489 26.27 -12.68 1.70
N PRO A 490 27.38 -13.00 2.39
CA PRO A 490 27.72 -14.37 2.78
C PRO A 490 27.00 -14.81 4.06
N GLY A 491 26.16 -13.95 4.65
CA GLY A 491 25.51 -14.21 5.92
C GLY A 491 24.37 -15.22 5.83
N PRO A 492 23.96 -15.82 6.95
CA PRO A 492 22.80 -16.68 7.00
C PRO A 492 21.53 -15.87 6.78
N GLN A 493 20.54 -16.47 6.13
CA GLN A 493 19.21 -15.88 6.04
C GLN A 493 18.54 -15.82 7.42
N GLU A 494 17.80 -14.75 7.67
CA GLU A 494 16.93 -14.68 8.83
C GLU A 494 15.69 -15.53 8.58
N LYS A 495 15.30 -16.37 9.55
CA LYS A 495 14.08 -17.17 9.48
C LYS A 495 13.14 -16.75 10.59
N ARG A 496 11.87 -16.55 10.26
CA ARG A 496 10.82 -16.18 11.20
C ARG A 496 9.67 -17.18 11.11
N LEU A 497 9.17 -17.58 12.26
CA LEU A 497 7.85 -18.21 12.39
C LEU A 497 7.07 -17.38 13.36
N GLY A 498 6.10 -16.64 12.84
CA GLY A 498 5.35 -15.65 13.57
C GLY A 498 3.87 -15.94 13.65
N GLY A 499 3.22 -15.24 14.56
CA GLY A 499 1.78 -15.18 14.67
C GLY A 499 1.35 -13.88 15.31
N GLY A 500 0.13 -13.49 15.04
CA GLY A 500 -0.44 -12.26 15.53
C GLY A 500 -1.92 -12.35 15.82
N MET A 501 -2.35 -11.54 16.76
CA MET A 501 -3.75 -11.25 17.02
C MET A 501 -3.94 -9.74 17.05
N ASP A 502 -5.00 -9.28 16.40
CA ASP A 502 -5.40 -7.88 16.45
C ASP A 502 -6.89 -7.73 16.73
N VAL A 503 -7.23 -6.59 17.32
CA VAL A 503 -8.60 -6.18 17.61
C VAL A 503 -8.75 -4.73 17.18
N SER A 504 -9.75 -4.47 16.34
CA SER A 504 -10.18 -3.12 15.97
C SER A 504 -11.59 -2.88 16.49
N TYR A 505 -11.78 -1.79 17.23
CA TYR A 505 -13.08 -1.44 17.78
C TYR A 505 -13.40 0.03 17.57
N ARG A 506 -14.52 0.31 16.90
CA ARG A 506 -15.05 1.67 16.68
C ARG A 506 -16.15 1.97 17.71
N PHE A 507 -16.07 3.14 18.33
CA PHE A 507 -17.04 3.56 19.33
C PHE A 507 -17.38 5.05 19.20
N TRP A 508 -18.56 5.41 19.65
CA TRP A 508 -19.12 6.77 19.57
C TRP A 508 -19.03 7.41 18.18
N GLY A 509 -19.00 6.61 17.12
CA GLY A 509 -18.96 7.04 15.72
C GLY A 509 -17.69 7.76 15.25
N ARG A 510 -16.83 8.22 16.17
CA ARG A 510 -15.65 9.07 15.87
C ARG A 510 -14.33 8.54 16.41
N TYR A 511 -14.37 7.52 17.24
CA TYR A 511 -13.17 6.93 17.85
C TYR A 511 -12.95 5.52 17.34
N ALA A 512 -11.70 5.17 17.14
CA ALA A 512 -11.28 3.81 16.85
C ALA A 512 -10.13 3.41 17.80
N LEU A 513 -10.27 2.26 18.41
CA LEU A 513 -9.22 1.60 19.18
C LEU A 513 -8.68 0.45 18.36
N PHE A 514 -7.36 0.36 18.31
CA PHE A 514 -6.65 -0.78 17.74
C PHE A 514 -5.71 -1.36 18.82
N ALA A 515 -5.72 -2.67 18.96
CA ALA A 515 -4.80 -3.39 19.84
C ALA A 515 -4.22 -4.58 19.07
N GLN A 516 -2.93 -4.83 19.24
CA GLN A 516 -2.21 -5.89 18.54
C GLN A 516 -1.18 -6.54 19.44
N TYR A 517 -1.07 -7.87 19.32
CA TYR A 517 0.03 -8.65 19.83
C TYR A 517 0.65 -9.48 18.71
N LEU A 518 1.96 -9.37 18.55
CA LEU A 518 2.76 -10.18 17.63
C LEU A 518 3.80 -10.97 18.42
N ILE A 519 4.01 -12.21 18.02
CA ILE A 519 5.05 -13.10 18.53
C ILE A 519 5.76 -13.75 17.35
N SER A 520 7.09 -13.85 17.39
CA SER A 520 7.86 -14.48 16.33
C SER A 520 9.08 -15.22 16.89
N ASP A 521 9.24 -16.50 16.57
CA ASP A 521 10.51 -17.23 16.74
C ASP A 521 11.44 -16.85 15.59
N VAL A 522 12.53 -16.17 15.91
CA VAL A 522 13.49 -15.63 14.94
C VAL A 522 14.80 -16.37 15.06
N LYS A 523 15.33 -16.84 13.92
CA LYS A 523 16.65 -17.42 13.77
C LYS A 523 17.55 -16.51 12.95
N ASN A 524 18.80 -16.33 13.40
CA ASN A 524 19.78 -15.44 12.78
C ASN A 524 19.27 -14.00 12.62
N ARG A 525 18.74 -13.41 13.70
CA ARG A 525 18.17 -12.06 13.72
C ARG A 525 19.12 -11.04 13.11
N GLN A 526 18.63 -10.20 12.20
CA GLN A 526 19.42 -9.22 11.46
C GLN A 526 20.63 -9.86 10.74
N PHE A 527 20.46 -11.07 10.23
CA PHE A 527 21.48 -11.86 9.52
C PHE A 527 22.71 -12.20 10.35
N ARG A 528 22.63 -12.19 11.70
CA ARG A 528 23.72 -12.54 12.59
C ARG A 528 23.64 -14.03 12.93
N PRO A 529 24.70 -14.84 12.63
CA PRO A 529 24.70 -16.26 12.94
C PRO A 529 24.48 -16.52 14.43
N GLY A 530 23.47 -17.34 14.76
CA GLY A 530 23.19 -17.76 16.15
C GLY A 530 22.50 -16.69 17.03
N ASP A 531 22.13 -15.53 16.50
CA ASP A 531 21.26 -14.57 17.20
C ASP A 531 19.80 -15.03 17.06
N ASP A 532 19.44 -15.99 17.90
CA ASP A 532 18.14 -16.65 17.91
C ASP A 532 17.33 -16.20 19.12
N GLY A 533 16.01 -16.16 18.98
CA GLY A 533 15.13 -15.87 20.12
C GLY A 533 13.70 -15.56 19.71
N ILE A 534 12.89 -15.29 20.73
CA ILE A 534 11.48 -14.96 20.55
C ILE A 534 11.31 -13.45 20.67
N ASP A 535 10.74 -12.85 19.63
CA ASP A 535 10.39 -11.43 19.57
C ASP A 535 8.91 -11.24 19.91
N HIS A 536 8.64 -10.22 20.71
CA HIS A 536 7.30 -9.82 21.11
C HIS A 536 7.07 -8.35 20.81
N LEU A 537 5.89 -8.04 20.28
CA LEU A 537 5.39 -6.68 20.12
C LEU A 537 3.96 -6.62 20.66
N VAL A 538 3.71 -5.68 21.56
CA VAL A 538 2.36 -5.27 21.97
C VAL A 538 2.15 -3.83 21.53
N ARG A 539 1.03 -3.53 20.89
CA ARG A 539 0.72 -2.19 20.39
C ARG A 539 -0.72 -1.82 20.64
N PHE A 540 -0.94 -0.53 20.99
CA PHE A 540 -2.25 0.08 21.13
C PHE A 540 -2.27 1.39 20.37
N GLU A 541 -3.38 1.67 19.68
CA GLU A 541 -3.59 2.92 18.97
C GLU A 541 -5.00 3.44 19.26
N LEU A 542 -5.10 4.73 19.53
CA LEU A 542 -6.37 5.44 19.64
C LEU A 542 -6.43 6.50 18.57
N THR A 543 -7.44 6.41 17.74
CA THR A 543 -7.70 7.36 16.66
C THR A 543 -8.99 8.12 16.92
N ARG A 544 -8.98 9.43 16.63
CA ARG A 544 -10.17 10.27 16.62
C ARG A 544 -10.33 10.94 15.26
N SER A 545 -11.49 10.80 14.64
CA SER A 545 -11.91 11.55 13.45
C SER A 545 -12.69 12.79 13.85
N PHE A 546 -12.44 13.92 13.15
CA PHE A 546 -13.07 15.22 13.39
C PHE A 546 -14.08 15.60 12.29
N ARG A 547 -14.45 14.64 11.46
CA ARG A 547 -15.45 14.80 10.39
C ARG A 547 -16.88 14.77 10.87
#